data_33f19e222f02b6b39cfbc10f43cbdac9
#
_entry.id   33f19e222f02b6b39cfbc10f43cbdac9
#
_cell.length_a   1.000
_cell.length_b   1.000
_cell.length_c   1.000
_cell.angle_alpha   90.00
_cell.angle_beta   90.00
_cell.angle_gamma   90.00
#
_symmetry.space_group_name_H-M   'P 1'
#
loop_
_entity.id
_entity.type
_entity.pdbx_description
1 polymer ?
#
loop_
_entity_poly.entity_id
_entity_poly.type
_entity_poly.pdbx_seq_one_letter_code
_entity_poly.pdbx_strand_id
1 'polypeptide(L)'
;MYLTQALINDMVNHMTDRLSTTLAALADPTRRAILARLATGEATVNQLAEPFDISLPAVSRHLKVLQKAGLIAQGREAQWRPCRITPAPLEEVSDFVEEYRELWERRLDRLESYLSTLQKRKKPATRRRPRT
;
A
#
# COMPACT_ATOMS: atom_id res chain seq x y z
N MET A 1 27.00 -1.78 26.61
CA MET A 1 26.91 -0.86 25.48
C MET A 1 26.78 -1.57 24.13
N TYR A 2 27.67 -2.54 23.83
CA TYR A 2 27.67 -3.23 22.53
C TYR A 2 26.48 -4.18 22.32
N LEU A 3 26.00 -4.86 23.36
CA LEU A 3 24.87 -5.79 23.30
C LEU A 3 23.55 -5.09 22.95
N THR A 4 23.33 -3.88 23.45
CA THR A 4 22.12 -3.10 23.18
C THR A 4 22.05 -2.66 21.72
N GLN A 5 23.18 -2.22 21.17
CA GLN A 5 23.24 -1.81 19.76
C GLN A 5 23.08 -3.00 18.81
N ALA A 6 23.68 -4.15 19.14
CA ALA A 6 23.51 -5.35 18.36
C ALA A 6 22.05 -5.85 18.37
N LEU A 7 21.37 -5.81 19.51
CA LEU A 7 19.95 -6.17 19.63
C LEU A 7 19.06 -5.22 18.82
N ILE A 8 19.32 -3.91 18.90
CA ILE A 8 18.59 -2.91 18.13
C ILE A 8 18.80 -3.14 16.64
N ASN A 9 20.03 -3.38 16.21
CA ASN A 9 20.33 -3.64 14.80
C ASN A 9 19.66 -4.93 14.31
N ASP A 10 19.65 -5.97 15.12
CA ASP A 10 18.99 -7.23 14.78
C ASP A 10 17.47 -7.06 14.67
N MET A 11 16.87 -6.35 15.60
CA MET A 11 15.44 -6.02 15.54
C MET A 11 15.10 -5.19 14.32
N VAL A 12 15.90 -4.18 14.03
CA VAL A 12 15.71 -3.31 12.85
C VAL A 12 15.86 -4.11 11.56
N ASN A 13 16.84 -4.98 11.47
CA ASN A 13 17.05 -5.83 10.30
C ASN A 13 15.88 -6.81 10.11
N HIS A 14 15.40 -7.45 11.17
CA HIS A 14 14.25 -8.36 11.07
C HIS A 14 12.97 -7.64 10.62
N MET A 15 12.67 -6.51 11.19
CA MET A 15 11.52 -5.69 10.80
C MET A 15 11.67 -5.17 9.36
N THR A 16 12.87 -4.73 9.02
CA THR A 16 13.18 -4.22 7.67
C THR A 16 13.05 -5.32 6.63
N ASP A 17 13.49 -6.55 6.91
CA ASP A 17 13.42 -7.66 5.95
C ASP A 17 11.98 -8.02 5.59
N ARG A 18 11.10 -8.13 6.55
CA ARG A 18 9.68 -8.43 6.30
C ARG A 18 9.01 -7.31 5.52
N LEU A 19 9.20 -6.08 5.96
CA LEU A 19 8.65 -4.90 5.29
C LEU A 19 9.23 -4.74 3.89
N SER A 20 10.55 -4.92 3.75
CA SER A 20 11.22 -4.85 2.44
C SER A 20 10.71 -5.91 1.48
N THR A 21 10.49 -7.13 1.94
CA THR A 21 9.95 -8.22 1.12
C THR A 21 8.53 -7.88 0.64
N THR A 22 7.71 -7.36 1.53
CA THR A 22 6.35 -6.92 1.17
C THR A 22 6.38 -5.77 0.16
N LEU A 23 7.18 -4.75 0.41
CA LEU A 23 7.30 -3.60 -0.49
C LEU A 23 7.86 -3.99 -1.86
N ALA A 24 8.83 -4.90 -1.89
CA ALA A 24 9.37 -5.42 -3.16
C ALA A 24 8.28 -6.17 -3.95
N ALA A 25 7.48 -6.98 -3.28
CA ALA A 25 6.36 -7.67 -3.93
C ALA A 25 5.33 -6.67 -4.48
N LEU A 26 5.09 -5.58 -3.79
CA LEU A 26 4.15 -4.52 -4.20
C LEU A 26 4.72 -3.57 -5.26
N ALA A 27 6.01 -3.63 -5.54
CA ALA A 27 6.66 -2.74 -6.50
C ALA A 27 6.28 -3.01 -7.95
N ASP A 28 5.73 -4.17 -8.25
CA ASP A 28 5.33 -4.55 -9.61
C ASP A 28 3.83 -4.27 -9.86
N PRO A 29 3.47 -3.59 -10.96
CA PRO A 29 2.07 -3.25 -11.23
C PRO A 29 1.18 -4.47 -11.47
N THR A 30 1.68 -5.53 -12.07
CA THR A 30 0.91 -6.77 -12.29
C THR A 30 0.56 -7.41 -10.95
N ARG A 31 1.52 -7.47 -10.03
CA ARG A 31 1.26 -8.02 -8.69
C ARG A 31 0.25 -7.18 -7.91
N ARG A 32 0.32 -5.85 -8.01
CA ARG A 32 -0.71 -4.98 -7.41
C ARG A 32 -2.09 -5.23 -8.00
N ALA A 33 -2.18 -5.44 -9.30
CA ALA A 33 -3.46 -5.75 -9.96
C ALA A 33 -4.01 -7.11 -9.53
N ILE A 34 -3.16 -8.10 -9.35
CA ILE A 34 -3.56 -9.41 -8.80
C ILE A 34 -4.13 -9.24 -7.39
N LEU A 35 -3.46 -8.50 -6.53
CA LEU A 35 -3.96 -8.24 -5.17
C LEU A 35 -5.29 -7.49 -5.18
N ALA A 36 -5.45 -6.51 -6.06
CA ALA A 36 -6.70 -5.78 -6.20
C ALA A 36 -7.85 -6.71 -6.57
N ARG A 37 -7.60 -7.65 -7.48
CA ARG A 37 -8.59 -8.68 -7.85
C ARG A 37 -8.93 -9.58 -6.66
N LEU A 38 -7.92 -10.05 -5.93
CA LEU A 38 -8.10 -10.92 -4.77
C LEU A 38 -8.78 -10.20 -3.58
N ALA A 39 -8.68 -8.90 -3.50
CA ALA A 39 -9.41 -8.12 -2.51
C ALA A 39 -10.94 -8.21 -2.68
N THR A 40 -11.41 -8.56 -3.86
CA THR A 40 -12.84 -8.74 -4.14
C THR A 40 -13.32 -10.17 -3.89
N GLY A 41 -12.42 -11.11 -3.68
CA GLY A 41 -12.74 -12.52 -3.43
C GLY A 41 -11.68 -13.46 -3.98
N GLU A 42 -11.77 -14.72 -3.59
CA GLU A 42 -10.87 -15.76 -4.04
C GLU A 42 -10.90 -15.91 -5.57
N ALA A 43 -9.77 -16.30 -6.14
CA ALA A 43 -9.66 -16.54 -7.57
C ALA A 43 -8.63 -17.63 -7.85
N THR A 44 -8.90 -18.44 -8.87
CA THR A 44 -7.93 -19.42 -9.37
C THR A 44 -6.84 -18.74 -10.19
N VAL A 45 -5.74 -19.45 -10.43
CA VAL A 45 -4.64 -18.96 -11.28
C VAL A 45 -5.14 -18.58 -12.68
N ASN A 46 -6.01 -19.38 -13.27
CA ASN A 46 -6.59 -19.11 -14.58
C ASN A 46 -7.46 -17.84 -14.58
N GLN A 47 -8.25 -17.65 -13.54
CA GLN A 47 -9.06 -16.45 -13.39
C GLN A 47 -8.19 -15.20 -13.21
N LEU A 48 -7.08 -15.32 -12.50
CA LEU A 48 -6.13 -14.24 -12.32
C LEU A 48 -5.36 -13.91 -13.60
N ALA A 49 -5.06 -14.91 -14.42
CA ALA A 49 -4.35 -14.74 -15.69
C ALA A 49 -5.20 -14.08 -16.78
N GLU A 50 -6.51 -14.28 -16.74
CA GLU A 50 -7.44 -13.89 -17.82
C GLU A 50 -7.31 -12.41 -18.24
N PRO A 51 -7.25 -11.42 -17.32
CA PRO A 51 -7.15 -10.01 -17.71
C PRO A 51 -5.75 -9.56 -18.15
N PHE A 52 -4.75 -10.43 -18.04
CA PHE A 52 -3.37 -10.08 -18.37
C PHE A 52 -2.94 -10.73 -19.68
N ASP A 53 -2.22 -9.97 -20.51
CA ASP A 53 -1.63 -10.47 -21.75
C ASP A 53 -0.23 -11.03 -21.46
N ILE A 54 -0.16 -11.95 -20.52
CA ILE A 54 1.08 -12.65 -20.14
C ILE A 54 0.82 -14.14 -20.01
N SER A 55 1.88 -14.93 -20.07
CA SER A 55 1.78 -16.38 -20.00
C SER A 55 1.39 -16.86 -18.60
N LEU A 56 0.76 -18.04 -18.50
CA LEU A 56 0.48 -18.69 -17.21
C LEU A 56 1.74 -18.87 -16.35
N PRO A 57 2.90 -19.30 -16.90
CA PRO A 57 4.12 -19.34 -16.10
C PRO A 57 4.55 -17.98 -15.54
N ALA A 58 4.32 -16.90 -16.26
CA ALA A 58 4.61 -15.55 -15.75
C ALA A 58 3.67 -15.17 -14.59
N VAL A 59 2.38 -15.44 -14.72
CA VAL A 59 1.41 -15.26 -13.62
C VAL A 59 1.82 -16.10 -12.40
N SER A 60 2.18 -17.36 -12.62
CA SER A 60 2.63 -18.25 -11.54
C SER A 60 3.85 -17.70 -10.80
N ARG A 61 4.79 -17.07 -11.52
CA ARG A 61 5.96 -16.43 -10.91
C ARG A 61 5.56 -15.24 -10.03
N HIS A 62 4.65 -14.41 -10.50
CA HIS A 62 4.11 -13.31 -9.70
C HIS A 62 3.40 -13.81 -8.44
N LEU A 63 2.62 -14.89 -8.57
CA LEU A 63 1.95 -15.50 -7.42
C LEU A 63 2.93 -16.06 -6.41
N LYS A 64 4.03 -16.66 -6.85
CA LYS A 64 5.09 -17.14 -5.95
C LYS A 64 5.75 -16.00 -5.17
N VAL A 65 6.00 -14.88 -5.81
CA VAL A 65 6.55 -13.70 -5.13
C VAL A 65 5.58 -13.20 -4.06
N LEU A 66 4.30 -13.07 -4.39
CA LEU A 66 3.26 -12.66 -3.45
C LEU A 66 3.11 -13.66 -2.30
N GLN A 67 3.18 -14.95 -2.59
CA GLN A 67 3.07 -16.01 -1.61
C GLN A 67 4.26 -16.01 -0.64
N LYS A 68 5.48 -15.83 -1.15
CA LYS A 68 6.68 -15.71 -0.32
C LYS A 68 6.63 -14.51 0.61
N ALA A 69 6.04 -13.41 0.15
CA ALA A 69 5.84 -12.23 0.97
C ALA A 69 4.69 -12.38 1.98
N GLY A 70 3.97 -13.49 1.95
CA GLY A 70 2.82 -13.72 2.82
C GLY A 70 1.58 -12.91 2.48
N LEU A 71 1.54 -12.29 1.29
CA LEU A 71 0.44 -11.45 0.84
C LEU A 71 -0.75 -12.25 0.33
N ILE A 72 -0.50 -13.47 -0.12
CA ILE A 72 -1.54 -14.40 -0.56
C ILE A 72 -1.29 -15.78 0.03
N ALA A 73 -2.37 -16.54 0.15
CA ALA A 73 -2.34 -17.96 0.45
C ALA A 73 -3.05 -18.71 -0.67
N GLN A 74 -2.58 -19.91 -0.96
CA GLN A 74 -3.21 -20.78 -1.94
C GLN A 74 -3.85 -21.97 -1.23
N GLY A 75 -5.12 -22.23 -1.55
CA GLY A 75 -5.85 -23.39 -1.02
C GLY A 75 -5.29 -24.70 -1.54
N ARG A 76 -5.50 -25.78 -0.74
CA ARG A 76 -4.99 -27.13 -1.05
C ARG A 76 -6.00 -28.02 -1.78
N GLU A 77 -7.13 -27.48 -2.15
CA GLU A 77 -8.13 -28.29 -2.89
C GLU A 77 -7.60 -28.62 -4.29
N ALA A 78 -7.51 -29.92 -4.57
CA ALA A 78 -6.65 -30.50 -5.60
C ALA A 78 -6.88 -30.02 -7.03
N GLN A 79 -8.03 -29.47 -7.36
CA GLN A 79 -8.33 -29.01 -8.73
C GLN A 79 -8.51 -27.51 -8.88
N TRP A 80 -8.82 -26.80 -7.81
CA TRP A 80 -9.21 -25.41 -7.86
C TRP A 80 -8.18 -24.45 -7.29
N ARG A 81 -7.34 -24.89 -6.39
CA ARG A 81 -6.28 -24.10 -5.73
C ARG A 81 -6.54 -22.59 -5.74
N PRO A 82 -7.65 -22.13 -5.14
CA PRO A 82 -7.95 -20.72 -5.15
C PRO A 82 -6.91 -19.95 -4.35
N CYS A 83 -6.50 -18.80 -4.87
CA CYS A 83 -5.68 -17.86 -4.16
C CYS A 83 -6.57 -16.89 -3.38
N ARG A 84 -6.14 -16.51 -2.21
CA ARG A 84 -6.83 -15.51 -1.38
C ARG A 84 -5.81 -14.56 -0.78
N ILE A 85 -6.23 -13.33 -0.56
CA ILE A 85 -5.40 -12.31 0.05
C ILE A 85 -5.21 -12.60 1.54
N THR A 86 -4.00 -12.38 2.03
CA THR A 86 -3.66 -12.42 3.44
C THR A 86 -3.32 -11.00 3.89
N PRO A 87 -4.13 -10.37 4.74
CA PRO A 87 -3.98 -8.94 5.01
C PRO A 87 -2.82 -8.56 5.93
N ALA A 88 -2.24 -9.51 6.70
CA ALA A 88 -1.23 -9.19 7.72
C ALA A 88 -0.03 -8.39 7.20
N PRO A 89 0.62 -8.72 6.06
CA PRO A 89 1.71 -7.90 5.56
C PRO A 89 1.28 -6.50 5.13
N LEU A 90 0.06 -6.34 4.65
CA LEU A 90 -0.49 -5.02 4.29
C LEU A 90 -0.74 -4.17 5.52
N GLU A 91 -1.13 -4.77 6.64
CA GLU A 91 -1.26 -4.07 7.92
C GLU A 91 0.10 -3.53 8.38
N GLU A 92 1.17 -4.30 8.21
CA GLU A 92 2.54 -3.84 8.52
C GLU A 92 2.95 -2.64 7.66
N VAL A 93 2.59 -2.64 6.37
CA VAL A 93 2.81 -1.49 5.48
C VAL A 93 2.00 -0.28 5.94
N SER A 94 0.75 -0.51 6.30
CA SER A 94 -0.13 0.54 6.83
C SER A 94 0.45 1.16 8.09
N ASP A 95 0.92 0.36 9.02
CA ASP A 95 1.55 0.83 10.26
C ASP A 95 2.81 1.65 9.97
N PHE A 96 3.62 1.21 9.03
CA PHE A 96 4.79 1.96 8.57
C PHE A 96 4.41 3.34 8.02
N VAL A 97 3.42 3.40 7.15
CA VAL A 97 2.95 4.66 6.55
C VAL A 97 2.30 5.55 7.61
N GLU A 98 1.59 4.96 8.59
CA GLU A 98 0.93 5.69 9.67
C GLU A 98 1.89 6.54 10.49
N GLU A 99 3.15 6.11 10.67
CA GLU A 99 4.19 6.87 11.35
C GLU A 99 4.43 8.24 10.69
N TYR A 100 4.17 8.35 9.40
CA TYR A 100 4.35 9.57 8.62
C TYR A 100 3.07 10.35 8.40
N ARG A 101 1.94 9.83 8.86
CA ARG A 101 0.64 10.46 8.66
C ARG A 101 0.55 11.84 9.27
N GLU A 102 1.09 12.03 10.48
CA GLU A 102 1.12 13.33 11.13
C GLU A 102 1.86 14.38 10.29
N LEU A 103 2.95 13.96 9.64
CA LEU A 103 3.71 14.83 8.75
C LEU A 103 2.85 15.28 7.56
N TRP A 104 2.09 14.34 6.98
CA TRP A 104 1.16 14.64 5.89
C TRP A 104 0.06 15.60 6.34
N GLU A 105 -0.57 15.32 7.46
CA GLU A 105 -1.67 16.13 8.00
C GLU A 105 -1.19 17.55 8.32
N ARG A 106 -0.03 17.70 8.94
CA ARG A 106 0.55 19.01 9.23
C ARG A 106 0.81 19.82 7.96
N ARG A 107 1.31 19.18 6.91
CA ARG A 107 1.57 19.86 5.64
C ARG A 107 0.28 20.24 4.94
N LEU A 108 -0.71 19.37 4.95
CA LEU A 108 -2.04 19.66 4.40
C LEU A 108 -2.71 20.80 5.17
N ASP A 109 -2.65 20.78 6.49
CA ASP A 109 -3.21 21.84 7.32
C ASP A 109 -2.54 23.19 7.05
N ARG A 110 -1.21 23.22 6.89
CA ARG A 110 -0.47 24.41 6.53
C ARG A 110 -0.87 24.92 5.14
N LEU A 111 -1.00 24.03 4.18
CA LEU A 111 -1.42 24.37 2.82
C LEU A 111 -2.85 24.92 2.82
N GLU A 112 -3.74 24.26 3.53
CA GLU A 112 -5.14 24.67 3.67
C GLU A 112 -5.23 26.04 4.32
N SER A 113 -4.49 26.28 5.41
CA SER A 113 -4.41 27.59 6.06
C SER A 113 -3.86 28.67 5.14
N TYR A 114 -2.82 28.35 4.37
CA TYR A 114 -2.23 29.26 3.40
C TYR A 114 -3.21 29.60 2.28
N LEU A 115 -3.88 28.60 1.72
CA LEU A 115 -4.89 28.80 0.69
C LEU A 115 -6.07 29.62 1.21
N SER A 116 -6.50 29.36 2.44
CA SER A 116 -7.55 30.16 3.10
C SER A 116 -7.13 31.63 3.24
N THR A 117 -5.88 31.88 3.63
CA THR A 117 -5.32 33.23 3.72
C THR A 117 -5.29 33.93 2.35
N LEU A 118 -4.89 33.19 1.30
CA LEU A 118 -4.89 33.74 -0.08
C LEU A 118 -6.29 34.04 -0.57
N GLN A 119 -7.27 33.19 -0.26
CA GLN A 119 -8.67 33.43 -0.63
C GLN A 119 -9.24 34.66 0.07
N LYS A 120 -8.91 34.86 1.34
CA LYS A 120 -9.31 36.04 2.10
C LYS A 120 -8.69 37.31 1.53
N ARG A 121 -7.45 37.25 1.01
CA ARG A 121 -6.78 38.37 0.35
C ARG A 121 -7.36 38.66 -1.03
N LYS A 122 -7.82 37.60 -1.73
CA LYS A 122 -8.38 37.71 -3.09
C LYS A 122 -9.86 38.07 -3.13
N LYS A 123 -10.60 37.86 -2.05
CA LYS A 123 -11.95 38.43 -1.96
C LYS A 123 -11.80 39.94 -1.79
N PRO A 124 -12.05 40.72 -2.83
CA PRO A 124 -12.16 42.16 -2.60
C PRO A 124 -13.22 42.34 -1.53
N ALA A 125 -12.88 43.08 -0.51
CA ALA A 125 -13.87 43.56 0.43
C ALA A 125 -15.10 43.94 -0.42
N THR A 126 -16.22 43.26 -0.19
CA THR A 126 -17.48 43.62 -0.83
C THR A 126 -17.62 45.09 -0.58
N ARG A 127 -17.32 45.87 -1.63
CA ARG A 127 -17.66 47.27 -1.63
C ARG A 127 -19.15 47.32 -1.40
N ARG A 128 -19.53 47.61 -0.17
CA ARG A 128 -20.91 48.05 0.07
C ARG A 128 -21.10 49.19 -0.94
N ARG A 129 -21.89 48.94 -1.93
CA ARG A 129 -22.39 50.01 -2.77
C ARG A 129 -22.94 51.05 -1.84
N PRO A 130 -22.46 52.30 -1.91
CA PRO A 130 -23.07 53.35 -1.14
C PRO A 130 -24.53 53.36 -1.50
N ARG A 131 -25.39 53.23 -0.51
CA ARG A 131 -26.81 53.50 -0.72
C ARG A 131 -26.94 54.97 -1.04
N THR A 132 -27.18 55.21 -2.28
CA THR A 132 -27.73 56.48 -2.69
C THR A 132 -29.22 56.46 -2.50
#